data_cfe56a106182bde4a49fde1cd860c165
#
_entry.id   cfe56a106182bde4a49fde1cd860c165
#
_cell.length_a   1.000
_cell.length_b   1.000
_cell.length_c   1.000
_cell.angle_alpha   90.00
_cell.angle_beta   90.00
_cell.angle_gamma   90.00
#
_symmetry.space_group_name_H-M   'P 1'
#
loop_
_entity.id
_entity.type
_entity.pdbx_description
1 polymer ?
#
loop_
_entity_poly.entity_id
_entity_poly.type
_entity_poly.pdbx_seq_one_letter_code
_entity_poly.pdbx_strand_id
1 'polypeptide(L)'
;MKIGFIGLGNVGGKLAGSLLRNGFELHVRDLDQGTAKPLLDQGAIWWESTGSMTREVDVVITCLPSPEASAKVMEEADGILENIRPGMIWAEMSTTDEKEVKRLGKRVSEKGGEPMDCPVSGGCHRAATGNISIFVGSERSTFERAMPLFQVMGRQILHTGPLGSASVLKVLTNYLASVHLASLGEALMTAKKLGMDLNLSL
;
A
#
# COMPACT_ATOMS: atom_id res chain seq x y z
N MET A 1 18.34 -5.90 -0.86
CA MET A 1 16.94 -6.27 -0.52
C MET A 1 16.18 -6.33 -1.83
N LYS A 2 15.65 -7.50 -2.16
CA LYS A 2 14.83 -7.74 -3.34
C LYS A 2 13.36 -7.54 -2.97
N ILE A 3 12.63 -6.79 -3.79
CA ILE A 3 11.25 -6.39 -3.48
C ILE A 3 10.31 -7.01 -4.51
N GLY A 4 9.34 -7.78 -4.05
CA GLY A 4 8.20 -8.20 -4.83
C GLY A 4 7.04 -7.21 -4.66
N PHE A 5 6.49 -6.68 -5.74
CA PHE A 5 5.38 -5.74 -5.70
C PHE A 5 4.20 -6.26 -6.51
N ILE A 6 3.06 -6.44 -5.85
CA ILE A 6 1.84 -6.97 -6.45
C ILE A 6 0.75 -5.89 -6.44
N GLY A 7 0.19 -5.63 -7.61
CA GLY A 7 -0.81 -4.59 -7.81
C GLY A 7 -0.18 -3.27 -8.28
N LEU A 8 -0.17 -3.06 -9.60
CA LEU A 8 0.51 -1.94 -10.28
C LEU A 8 -0.48 -0.89 -10.79
N GLY A 9 -1.65 -0.83 -10.17
CA GLY A 9 -2.66 0.17 -10.49
C GLY A 9 -2.20 1.61 -10.21
N ASN A 10 -3.17 2.54 -10.13
CA ASN A 10 -2.91 3.99 -10.04
C ASN A 10 -1.95 4.44 -8.93
N VAL A 11 -1.95 3.77 -7.80
CA VAL A 11 -1.06 4.05 -6.66
C VAL A 11 0.13 3.10 -6.67
N GLY A 12 -0.12 1.79 -6.75
CA GLY A 12 0.91 0.77 -6.63
C GLY A 12 2.03 0.92 -7.66
N GLY A 13 1.71 1.16 -8.94
CA GLY A 13 2.72 1.37 -9.98
C GLY A 13 3.63 2.59 -9.71
N LYS A 14 3.12 3.63 -9.03
CA LYS A 14 3.92 4.81 -8.66
C LYS A 14 4.82 4.54 -7.47
N LEU A 15 4.33 3.81 -6.48
CA LEU A 15 5.14 3.38 -5.33
C LEU A 15 6.24 2.42 -5.78
N ALA A 16 5.91 1.43 -6.60
CA ALA A 16 6.85 0.51 -7.23
C ALA A 16 7.93 1.25 -8.04
N GLY A 17 7.51 2.24 -8.84
CA GLY A 17 8.43 3.11 -9.58
C GLY A 17 9.36 3.93 -8.68
N SER A 18 8.91 4.35 -7.50
CA SER A 18 9.78 5.03 -6.54
C SER A 18 10.88 4.11 -6.01
N LEU A 19 10.56 2.85 -5.70
CA LEU A 19 11.54 1.85 -5.30
C LEU A 19 12.58 1.63 -6.40
N LEU A 20 12.12 1.42 -7.64
CA LEU A 20 12.99 1.15 -8.79
C LEU A 20 13.96 2.33 -9.07
N ARG A 21 13.44 3.57 -9.09
CA ARG A 21 14.26 4.78 -9.29
C ARG A 21 15.32 5.00 -8.21
N ASN A 22 15.12 4.43 -7.03
CA ASN A 22 16.08 4.52 -5.91
C ASN A 22 16.94 3.27 -5.77
N GLY A 23 17.02 2.44 -6.82
CA GLY A 23 18.01 1.37 -6.95
C GLY A 23 17.65 0.05 -6.27
N PHE A 24 16.40 -0.14 -5.86
CA PHE A 24 15.94 -1.45 -5.37
C PHE A 24 15.74 -2.42 -6.54
N GLU A 25 16.18 -3.65 -6.36
CA GLU A 25 15.84 -4.75 -7.27
C GLU A 25 14.35 -5.06 -7.13
N LEU A 26 13.60 -4.76 -8.19
CA LEU A 26 12.14 -4.79 -8.18
C LEU A 26 11.59 -5.91 -9.04
N HIS A 27 10.85 -6.81 -8.42
CA HIS A 27 10.09 -7.89 -9.03
C HIS A 27 8.61 -7.50 -8.99
N VAL A 28 7.91 -7.62 -10.10
CA VAL A 28 6.54 -7.10 -10.21
C VAL A 28 5.58 -8.13 -10.74
N ARG A 29 4.33 -8.04 -10.29
CA ARG A 29 3.20 -8.82 -10.77
C ARG A 29 1.90 -8.02 -10.69
N ASP A 30 1.07 -8.22 -11.71
CA ASP A 30 -0.31 -7.73 -11.78
C ASP A 30 -1.15 -8.76 -12.54
N LEU A 31 -2.46 -8.60 -12.58
CA LEU A 31 -3.35 -9.39 -13.45
C LEU A 31 -3.18 -9.01 -14.92
N ASP A 32 -2.88 -7.73 -15.19
CA ASP A 32 -2.60 -7.21 -16.52
C ASP A 32 -1.12 -6.82 -16.65
N GLN A 33 -0.36 -7.60 -17.42
CA GLN A 33 1.06 -7.31 -17.69
C GLN A 33 1.28 -5.95 -18.36
N GLY A 34 0.28 -5.43 -19.06
CA GLY A 34 0.34 -4.10 -19.68
C GLY A 34 0.60 -2.98 -18.67
N THR A 35 0.08 -3.12 -17.44
CA THR A 35 0.31 -2.16 -16.35
C THR A 35 1.76 -2.13 -15.88
N ALA A 36 2.49 -3.23 -16.04
CA ALA A 36 3.90 -3.35 -15.64
C ALA A 36 4.86 -2.72 -16.67
N LYS A 37 4.44 -2.52 -17.91
CA LYS A 37 5.32 -2.08 -19.02
C LYS A 37 6.22 -0.90 -18.66
N PRO A 38 5.74 0.22 -18.06
CA PRO A 38 6.61 1.34 -17.70
C PRO A 38 7.70 1.00 -16.69
N LEU A 39 7.50 -0.02 -15.85
CA LEU A 39 8.48 -0.49 -14.87
C LEU A 39 9.46 -1.48 -15.51
N LEU A 40 8.99 -2.34 -16.40
CA LEU A 40 9.80 -3.29 -17.15
C LEU A 40 10.81 -2.55 -18.06
N ASP A 41 10.37 -1.50 -18.73
CA ASP A 41 11.22 -0.63 -19.56
C ASP A 41 12.34 0.06 -18.73
N GLN A 42 12.19 0.12 -17.40
CA GLN A 42 13.18 0.67 -16.45
C GLN A 42 13.97 -0.42 -15.70
N GLY A 43 13.77 -1.71 -16.01
CA GLY A 43 14.54 -2.81 -15.46
C GLY A 43 13.87 -3.59 -14.33
N ALA A 44 12.58 -3.41 -14.08
CA ALA A 44 11.84 -4.32 -13.19
C ALA A 44 11.69 -5.71 -13.81
N ILE A 45 11.54 -6.74 -12.99
CA ILE A 45 11.45 -8.15 -13.40
C ILE A 45 9.99 -8.61 -13.27
N TRP A 46 9.39 -9.04 -14.37
CA TRP A 46 8.06 -9.60 -14.39
C TRP A 46 8.01 -11.05 -13.91
N TRP A 47 6.93 -11.41 -13.24
CA TRP A 47 6.64 -12.78 -12.80
C TRP A 47 5.23 -13.21 -13.17
N GLU A 48 5.10 -14.42 -13.70
CA GLU A 48 3.80 -15.02 -14.04
C GLU A 48 3.10 -15.62 -12.82
N SER A 49 3.85 -16.01 -11.79
CA SER A 49 3.35 -16.64 -10.57
C SER A 49 3.70 -15.82 -9.34
N THR A 50 2.72 -15.61 -8.46
CA THR A 50 2.88 -14.97 -7.16
C THR A 50 3.88 -15.74 -6.30
N GLY A 51 3.74 -17.06 -6.23
CA GLY A 51 4.60 -17.88 -5.40
C GLY A 51 6.03 -17.94 -5.91
N SER A 52 6.23 -18.04 -7.23
CA SER A 52 7.59 -18.01 -7.81
C SER A 52 8.30 -16.71 -7.49
N MET A 53 7.61 -15.58 -7.59
CA MET A 53 8.15 -14.28 -7.18
C MET A 53 8.45 -14.26 -5.68
N THR A 54 7.53 -14.74 -4.85
CA THR A 54 7.67 -14.72 -3.38
C THR A 54 8.93 -15.50 -2.94
N ARG A 55 9.26 -16.60 -3.60
CA ARG A 55 10.48 -17.38 -3.29
C ARG A 55 11.79 -16.62 -3.52
N GLU A 56 11.80 -15.62 -4.39
CA GLU A 56 13.00 -14.91 -4.84
C GLU A 56 13.25 -13.57 -4.14
N VAL A 57 12.28 -13.08 -3.35
CA VAL A 57 12.33 -11.74 -2.76
C VAL A 57 12.45 -11.77 -1.23
N ASP A 58 12.86 -10.65 -0.65
CA ASP A 58 12.98 -10.48 0.81
C ASP A 58 11.72 -9.84 1.42
N VAL A 59 11.05 -9.02 0.61
CA VAL A 59 9.83 -8.29 0.99
C VAL A 59 8.80 -8.47 -0.11
N VAL A 60 7.56 -8.79 0.26
CA VAL A 60 6.41 -8.76 -0.65
C VAL A 60 5.49 -7.61 -0.25
N ILE A 61 5.24 -6.71 -1.19
CA ILE A 61 4.31 -5.59 -1.04
C ILE A 61 3.05 -5.89 -1.84
N THR A 62 1.89 -5.74 -1.21
CA THR A 62 0.58 -5.81 -1.86
C THR A 62 -0.08 -4.43 -1.87
N CYS A 63 -0.60 -4.00 -3.04
CA CYS A 63 -1.32 -2.74 -3.18
C CYS A 63 -2.53 -2.95 -4.12
N LEU A 64 -3.60 -3.49 -3.58
CA LEU A 64 -4.71 -4.10 -4.28
C LEU A 64 -6.03 -3.33 -4.04
N PRO A 65 -7.05 -3.53 -4.90
CA PRO A 65 -8.26 -2.72 -4.87
C PRO A 65 -9.23 -3.05 -3.73
N SER A 66 -9.11 -4.22 -3.11
CA SER A 66 -10.04 -4.65 -2.06
C SER A 66 -9.42 -5.68 -1.11
N PRO A 67 -10.01 -5.87 0.09
CA PRO A 67 -9.60 -6.93 1.02
C PRO A 67 -9.67 -8.33 0.40
N GLU A 68 -10.69 -8.61 -0.44
CA GLU A 68 -10.86 -9.89 -1.11
C GLU A 68 -9.75 -10.15 -2.14
N ALA A 69 -9.28 -9.10 -2.82
CA ALA A 69 -8.16 -9.21 -3.74
C ALA A 69 -6.86 -9.52 -2.99
N SER A 70 -6.64 -8.90 -1.82
CA SER A 70 -5.50 -9.20 -0.95
C SER A 70 -5.60 -10.64 -0.42
N ALA A 71 -6.76 -11.05 0.08
CA ALA A 71 -6.97 -12.44 0.54
C ALA A 71 -6.69 -13.45 -0.57
N LYS A 72 -7.18 -13.20 -1.78
CA LYS A 72 -6.97 -14.08 -2.93
C LYS A 72 -5.48 -14.27 -3.22
N VAL A 73 -4.72 -13.20 -3.37
CA VAL A 73 -3.27 -13.25 -3.67
C VAL A 73 -2.47 -13.92 -2.55
N MET A 74 -2.93 -13.75 -1.30
CA MET A 74 -2.31 -14.39 -0.14
C MET A 74 -2.58 -15.89 -0.08
N GLU A 75 -3.81 -16.32 -0.37
CA GLU A 75 -4.35 -17.62 -0.02
C GLU A 75 -4.55 -18.57 -1.22
N GLU A 76 -4.44 -18.06 -2.46
CA GLU A 76 -4.54 -18.92 -3.66
C GLU A 76 -3.43 -19.99 -3.69
N ALA A 77 -3.67 -21.06 -4.44
CA ALA A 77 -2.63 -22.05 -4.73
C ALA A 77 -1.42 -21.36 -5.37
N ASP A 78 -0.22 -21.63 -4.87
CA ASP A 78 1.02 -20.91 -5.19
C ASP A 78 0.96 -19.39 -4.85
N GLY A 79 0.17 -19.03 -3.83
CA GLY A 79 0.08 -17.67 -3.30
C GLY A 79 1.23 -17.31 -2.35
N ILE A 80 1.14 -16.12 -1.75
CA ILE A 80 2.19 -15.63 -0.85
C ILE A 80 2.32 -16.56 0.37
N LEU A 81 1.20 -16.95 0.99
CA LEU A 81 1.23 -17.77 2.22
C LEU A 81 1.85 -19.14 2.02
N GLU A 82 1.78 -19.74 0.85
CA GLU A 82 2.46 -21.02 0.60
C GLU A 82 3.98 -20.87 0.49
N ASN A 83 4.46 -19.70 0.11
CA ASN A 83 5.84 -19.45 -0.31
C ASN A 83 6.61 -18.50 0.59
N ILE A 84 5.94 -17.88 1.58
CA ILE A 84 6.59 -16.99 2.55
C ILE A 84 7.52 -17.76 3.46
N ARG A 85 8.68 -17.17 3.75
CA ARG A 85 9.76 -17.78 4.53
C ARG A 85 9.97 -17.05 5.85
N PRO A 86 10.58 -17.68 6.86
CA PRO A 86 10.97 -17.00 8.09
C PRO A 86 11.81 -15.74 7.79
N GLY A 87 11.46 -14.65 8.46
CA GLY A 87 12.11 -13.35 8.32
C GLY A 87 11.72 -12.53 7.09
N MET A 88 10.92 -13.07 6.15
CA MET A 88 10.34 -12.25 5.06
C MET A 88 9.32 -11.28 5.60
N ILE A 89 9.28 -10.09 5.02
CA ILE A 89 8.27 -9.08 5.32
C ILE A 89 7.13 -9.18 4.30
N TRP A 90 5.89 -9.20 4.80
CA TRP A 90 4.70 -8.89 4.01
C TRP A 90 4.18 -7.52 4.39
N ALA A 91 4.16 -6.58 3.43
CA ALA A 91 3.69 -5.21 3.61
C ALA A 91 2.39 -4.98 2.83
N GLU A 92 1.27 -4.88 3.53
CA GLU A 92 -0.03 -4.60 2.95
C GLU A 92 -0.25 -3.09 2.83
N MET A 93 -0.16 -2.55 1.61
CA MET A 93 -0.30 -1.11 1.34
C MET A 93 -1.69 -0.73 0.83
N SER A 94 -2.59 -1.69 0.67
CA SER A 94 -3.98 -1.44 0.30
C SER A 94 -4.74 -0.73 1.42
N THR A 95 -5.83 -0.05 1.06
CA THR A 95 -6.84 0.30 2.07
C THR A 95 -7.68 -0.94 2.34
N THR A 96 -7.51 -1.55 3.49
CA THR A 96 -8.13 -2.83 3.84
C THR A 96 -8.78 -2.78 5.22
N ASP A 97 -9.57 -3.83 5.52
CA ASP A 97 -10.21 -4.04 6.82
C ASP A 97 -9.18 -4.50 7.86
N GLU A 98 -9.25 -3.94 9.06
CA GLU A 98 -8.35 -4.26 10.17
C GLU A 98 -8.42 -5.74 10.58
N LYS A 99 -9.61 -6.35 10.57
CA LYS A 99 -9.77 -7.76 10.92
C LYS A 99 -9.13 -8.67 9.88
N GLU A 100 -9.28 -8.32 8.61
CA GLU A 100 -8.70 -9.09 7.51
C GLU A 100 -7.18 -9.02 7.51
N VAL A 101 -6.59 -7.84 7.68
CA VAL A 101 -5.13 -7.74 7.75
C VAL A 101 -4.54 -8.47 8.96
N LYS A 102 -5.23 -8.47 10.08
CA LYS A 102 -4.84 -9.27 11.26
C LYS A 102 -4.97 -10.76 11.02
N ARG A 103 -6.03 -11.20 10.35
CA ARG A 103 -6.26 -12.60 9.98
C ARG A 103 -5.14 -13.14 9.09
N LEU A 104 -4.83 -12.40 8.03
CA LEU A 104 -3.75 -12.77 7.10
C LEU A 104 -2.38 -12.66 7.76
N GLY A 105 -2.13 -11.59 8.52
CA GLY A 105 -0.87 -11.38 9.22
C GLY A 105 -0.58 -12.45 10.27
N LYS A 106 -1.59 -12.96 10.98
CA LYS A 106 -1.44 -14.11 11.87
C LYS A 106 -0.89 -15.32 11.12
N ARG A 107 -1.42 -15.61 9.94
CA ARG A 107 -0.96 -16.72 9.10
C ARG A 107 0.47 -16.53 8.57
N VAL A 108 0.84 -15.27 8.26
CA VAL A 108 2.22 -14.91 7.93
C VAL A 108 3.14 -15.20 9.11
N SER A 109 2.77 -14.75 10.32
CA SER A 109 3.56 -14.98 11.55
C SER A 109 3.68 -16.46 11.90
N GLU A 110 2.63 -17.27 11.72
CA GLU A 110 2.66 -18.72 11.92
C GLU A 110 3.70 -19.44 11.05
N LYS A 111 4.06 -18.82 9.91
CA LYS A 111 5.13 -19.29 9.00
C LYS A 111 6.48 -18.62 9.26
N GLY A 112 6.60 -17.83 10.33
CA GLY A 112 7.81 -17.09 10.69
C GLY A 112 8.06 -15.83 9.87
N GLY A 113 7.13 -15.43 9.02
CA GLY A 113 7.17 -14.14 8.31
C GLY A 113 6.78 -12.97 9.22
N GLU A 114 7.04 -11.76 8.77
CA GLU A 114 6.82 -10.52 9.51
C GLU A 114 5.76 -9.65 8.79
N PRO A 115 4.52 -9.63 9.28
CA PRO A 115 3.44 -8.85 8.66
C PRO A 115 3.48 -7.39 9.09
N MET A 116 3.07 -6.51 8.18
CA MET A 116 2.76 -5.11 8.47
C MET A 116 1.63 -4.60 7.59
N ASP A 117 0.81 -3.69 8.13
CA ASP A 117 -0.13 -2.90 7.35
C ASP A 117 0.43 -1.50 7.13
N CYS A 118 0.49 -1.08 5.86
CA CYS A 118 1.18 0.13 5.45
C CYS A 118 0.33 0.99 4.50
N PRO A 119 -0.95 1.27 4.80
CA PRO A 119 -1.78 2.07 3.93
C PRO A 119 -1.23 3.48 3.75
N VAL A 120 -1.52 4.05 2.58
CA VAL A 120 -0.99 5.36 2.18
C VAL A 120 -2.07 6.44 2.10
N SER A 121 -1.67 7.69 2.28
CA SER A 121 -2.54 8.86 2.18
C SER A 121 -1.86 10.01 1.47
N GLY A 122 -2.59 10.71 0.57
CA GLY A 122 -2.06 11.86 -0.18
C GLY A 122 -2.29 11.80 -1.68
N GLY A 123 -2.84 10.69 -2.19
CA GLY A 123 -3.22 10.52 -3.60
C GLY A 123 -2.07 10.17 -4.55
N CYS A 124 -2.44 9.86 -5.79
CA CYS A 124 -1.53 9.33 -6.81
C CYS A 124 -0.37 10.27 -7.17
N HIS A 125 -0.61 11.57 -7.16
CA HIS A 125 0.41 12.56 -7.49
C HIS A 125 1.54 12.57 -6.45
N ARG A 126 1.23 12.46 -5.14
CA ARG A 126 2.26 12.35 -4.11
C ARG A 126 2.99 11.01 -4.14
N ALA A 127 2.28 9.92 -4.47
CA ALA A 127 2.91 8.62 -4.69
C ALA A 127 3.95 8.66 -5.83
N ALA A 128 3.64 9.37 -6.93
CA ALA A 128 4.55 9.49 -8.08
C ALA A 128 5.87 10.20 -7.75
N THR A 129 5.86 11.10 -6.77
CA THR A 129 7.01 11.95 -6.40
C THR A 129 7.71 11.49 -5.12
N GLY A 130 7.35 10.34 -4.53
CA GLY A 130 7.91 9.88 -3.26
C GLY A 130 7.51 10.73 -2.05
N ASN A 131 6.39 11.44 -2.12
CA ASN A 131 5.95 12.39 -1.10
C ASN A 131 4.65 11.97 -0.38
N ILE A 132 4.24 10.71 -0.54
CA ILE A 132 3.01 10.22 0.09
C ILE A 132 3.21 10.03 1.60
N SER A 133 2.12 10.08 2.36
CA SER A 133 2.16 9.71 3.77
C SER A 133 1.91 8.20 3.89
N ILE A 134 2.71 7.51 4.71
CA ILE A 134 2.63 6.07 4.97
C ILE A 134 2.35 5.88 6.45
N PHE A 135 1.25 5.20 6.77
CA PHE A 135 0.96 4.74 8.13
C PHE A 135 1.44 3.30 8.25
N VAL A 136 2.09 2.93 9.35
CA VAL A 136 2.66 1.59 9.50
C VAL A 136 2.25 0.98 10.83
N GLY A 137 1.54 -0.14 10.77
CA GLY A 137 1.22 -0.98 11.90
C GLY A 137 2.03 -2.28 11.86
N SER A 138 2.89 -2.51 12.82
CA SER A 138 3.76 -3.69 12.90
C SER A 138 4.51 -3.77 14.21
N GLU A 139 5.25 -4.86 14.44
CA GLU A 139 6.31 -4.88 15.43
C GLU A 139 7.38 -3.82 15.11
N ARG A 140 7.96 -3.22 16.14
CA ARG A 140 8.93 -2.12 15.99
C ARG A 140 10.18 -2.53 15.20
N SER A 141 10.69 -3.72 15.42
CA SER A 141 11.84 -4.25 14.68
C SER A 141 11.59 -4.39 13.20
N THR A 142 10.40 -4.87 12.81
CA THR A 142 9.97 -5.00 11.41
C THR A 142 9.84 -3.63 10.75
N PHE A 143 9.25 -2.66 11.46
CA PHE A 143 9.18 -1.27 11.00
C PHE A 143 10.56 -0.68 10.68
N GLU A 144 11.53 -0.87 11.60
CA GLU A 144 12.89 -0.36 11.42
C GLU A 144 13.62 -1.01 10.25
N ARG A 145 13.43 -2.30 10.03
CA ARG A 145 13.97 -3.04 8.87
C ARG A 145 13.38 -2.56 7.54
N ALA A 146 12.09 -2.21 7.51
CA ALA A 146 11.40 -1.73 6.32
C ALA A 146 11.60 -0.22 6.06
N MET A 147 12.15 0.53 6.99
CA MET A 147 12.32 1.99 6.89
C MET A 147 13.00 2.45 5.58
N PRO A 148 14.05 1.80 5.07
CA PRO A 148 14.67 2.20 3.80
C PRO A 148 13.69 2.20 2.61
N LEU A 149 12.70 1.30 2.60
CA LEU A 149 11.67 1.24 1.57
C LEU A 149 10.71 2.43 1.68
N PHE A 150 10.28 2.73 2.90
CA PHE A 150 9.34 3.81 3.14
C PHE A 150 9.94 5.19 2.83
N GLN A 151 11.23 5.40 3.14
CA GLN A 151 11.93 6.66 2.90
C GLN A 151 11.99 7.08 1.43
N VAL A 152 11.99 6.12 0.51
CA VAL A 152 12.00 6.41 -0.94
C VAL A 152 10.58 6.50 -1.53
N MET A 153 9.58 5.94 -0.86
CA MET A 153 8.19 6.00 -1.29
C MET A 153 7.42 7.19 -0.68
N GLY A 154 7.74 7.58 0.55
CA GLY A 154 6.97 8.55 1.30
C GLY A 154 7.82 9.59 2.04
N ARG A 155 7.19 10.74 2.31
CA ARG A 155 7.80 11.82 3.08
C ARG A 155 7.47 11.76 4.56
N GLN A 156 6.24 11.39 4.89
CA GLN A 156 5.77 11.25 6.27
C GLN A 156 5.51 9.77 6.54
N ILE A 157 6.25 9.22 7.48
CA ILE A 157 6.17 7.81 7.84
C ILE A 157 5.81 7.76 9.32
N LEU A 158 4.66 7.20 9.64
CA LEU A 158 4.13 7.15 11.00
C LEU A 158 3.97 5.69 11.44
N HIS A 159 4.75 5.27 12.43
CA HIS A 159 4.50 3.99 13.11
C HIS A 159 3.32 4.17 14.07
N THR A 160 2.22 3.48 13.80
CA THR A 160 0.93 3.66 14.49
C THR A 160 0.74 2.68 15.66
N GLY A 161 1.60 1.68 15.78
CA GLY A 161 1.51 0.63 16.79
C GLY A 161 1.44 -0.78 16.18
N PRO A 162 0.73 -1.72 16.80
CA PRO A 162 0.67 -3.11 16.32
C PRO A 162 -0.06 -3.24 14.99
N LEU A 163 0.10 -4.41 14.35
CA LEU A 163 -0.56 -4.77 13.10
C LEU A 163 -2.07 -4.46 13.15
N GLY A 164 -2.58 -3.82 12.10
CA GLY A 164 -3.97 -3.38 11.94
C GLY A 164 -4.22 -1.94 12.41
N SER A 165 -3.32 -1.35 13.22
CA SER A 165 -3.49 0.02 13.72
C SER A 165 -3.44 1.07 12.60
N ALA A 166 -2.64 0.85 11.58
CA ALA A 166 -2.54 1.75 10.44
C ALA A 166 -3.80 1.67 9.55
N SER A 167 -4.37 0.49 9.39
CA SER A 167 -5.64 0.30 8.66
C SER A 167 -6.79 1.04 9.35
N VAL A 168 -6.88 0.98 10.68
CA VAL A 168 -7.86 1.78 11.45
C VAL A 168 -7.66 3.27 11.20
N LEU A 169 -6.44 3.77 11.35
CA LEU A 169 -6.14 5.19 11.14
C LEU A 169 -6.48 5.62 9.69
N LYS A 170 -6.16 4.77 8.71
CA LYS A 170 -6.49 5.05 7.30
C LYS A 170 -7.98 5.18 7.05
N VAL A 171 -8.81 4.30 7.62
CA VAL A 171 -10.26 4.39 7.52
C VAL A 171 -10.78 5.67 8.15
N LEU A 172 -10.27 6.05 9.33
CA LEU A 172 -10.66 7.29 10.01
C LEU A 172 -10.29 8.53 9.19
N THR A 173 -9.09 8.58 8.61
CA THR A 173 -8.68 9.72 7.75
C THR A 173 -9.53 9.83 6.49
N ASN A 174 -9.89 8.71 5.86
CA ASN A 174 -10.78 8.70 4.70
C ASN A 174 -12.20 9.14 5.07
N TYR A 175 -12.73 8.68 6.21
CA TYR A 175 -14.02 9.10 6.74
C TYR A 175 -14.07 10.63 6.93
N LEU A 176 -13.08 11.19 7.64
CA LEU A 176 -13.01 12.63 7.87
C LEU A 176 -12.90 13.43 6.56
N ALA A 177 -12.09 12.98 5.61
CA ALA A 177 -11.97 13.63 4.31
C ALA A 177 -13.31 13.67 3.56
N SER A 178 -14.06 12.56 3.58
CA SER A 178 -15.37 12.47 2.92
C SER A 178 -16.40 13.35 3.59
N VAL A 179 -16.46 13.36 4.93
CA VAL A 179 -17.38 14.20 5.70
C VAL A 179 -17.11 15.68 5.47
N HIS A 180 -15.84 16.08 5.53
CA HIS A 180 -15.46 17.48 5.28
C HIS A 180 -15.80 17.93 3.86
N LEU A 181 -15.57 17.08 2.86
CA LEU A 181 -15.92 17.40 1.47
C LEU A 181 -17.43 17.56 1.30
N ALA A 182 -18.22 16.67 1.86
CA ALA A 182 -19.69 16.76 1.82
C ALA A 182 -20.19 18.02 2.51
N SER A 183 -19.75 18.27 3.75
CA SER A 183 -20.15 19.45 4.54
C SER A 183 -19.74 20.76 3.86
N LEU A 184 -18.54 20.82 3.27
CA LEU A 184 -18.10 21.99 2.52
C LEU A 184 -19.01 22.22 1.29
N GLY A 185 -19.33 21.15 0.55
CA GLY A 185 -20.25 21.22 -0.60
C GLY A 185 -21.62 21.76 -0.20
N GLU A 186 -22.20 21.28 0.89
CA GLU A 186 -23.50 21.77 1.40
C GLU A 186 -23.44 23.24 1.84
N ALA A 187 -22.36 23.64 2.52
CA ALA A 187 -22.15 25.02 2.94
C ALA A 187 -22.06 25.97 1.74
N LEU A 188 -21.26 25.63 0.74
CA LEU A 188 -21.10 26.42 -0.50
C LEU A 188 -22.40 26.49 -1.31
N MET A 189 -23.15 25.39 -1.40
CA MET A 189 -24.45 25.39 -2.08
C MET A 189 -25.47 26.27 -1.36
N THR A 190 -25.44 26.28 -0.01
CA THR A 190 -26.29 27.16 0.81
C THR A 190 -25.92 28.64 0.57
N ALA A 191 -24.61 28.97 0.62
CA ALA A 191 -24.13 30.32 0.33
C ALA A 191 -24.57 30.80 -1.07
N LYS A 192 -24.41 29.97 -2.10
CA LYS A 192 -24.86 30.25 -3.46
C LYS A 192 -26.37 30.50 -3.53
N LYS A 193 -27.18 29.67 -2.85
CA LYS A 193 -28.64 29.81 -2.81
C LYS A 193 -29.08 31.12 -2.16
N LEU A 194 -28.30 31.60 -1.19
CA LEU A 194 -28.53 32.87 -0.50
C LEU A 194 -27.93 34.10 -1.24
N GLY A 195 -27.41 33.92 -2.45
CA GLY A 195 -26.90 35.00 -3.30
C GLY A 195 -25.47 35.46 -2.99
N MET A 196 -24.69 34.69 -2.21
CA MET A 196 -23.29 35.02 -1.95
C MET A 196 -22.44 34.72 -3.18
N ASP A 197 -21.41 35.55 -3.41
CA ASP A 197 -20.35 35.25 -4.37
C ASP A 197 -19.41 34.19 -3.77
N LEU A 198 -19.35 33.02 -4.42
CA LEU A 198 -18.53 31.90 -3.94
C LEU A 198 -17.03 32.20 -4.00
N ASN A 199 -16.56 33.12 -4.85
CA ASN A 199 -15.16 33.52 -4.88
C ASN A 199 -14.72 34.31 -3.63
N LEU A 200 -15.67 34.86 -2.90
CA LEU A 200 -15.44 35.53 -1.61
C LEU A 200 -15.65 34.62 -0.40
N SER A 201 -16.11 33.39 -0.64
CA SER A 201 -16.51 32.42 0.41
C SER A 201 -15.49 31.31 0.65
N LEU A 202 -14.36 31.33 -0.07
CA LEU A 202 -13.30 30.30 -0.02
C LEU A 202 -12.00 30.87 0.51
#